data_466613265a0b59bb9c37ea8a31e5f5ec
#
_entry.id   466613265a0b59bb9c37ea8a31e5f5ec
#
_cell.length_a   1.000
_cell.length_b   1.000
_cell.length_c   1.000
_cell.angle_alpha   90.00
_cell.angle_beta   90.00
_cell.angle_gamma   90.00
#
_symmetry.space_group_name_H-M   'P 1'
#
loop_
_entity.id
_entity.type
_entity.pdbx_description
1 polymer ?
#
loop_
_entity_poly.entity_id
_entity_poly.type
_entity_poly.pdbx_seq_one_letter_code
_entity_poly.pdbx_strand_id
1 'polypeptide(L)'
;MGLFDRFSKQTQPELPKTVRGEDILETINMRNIEIPQPKEQKGYDWVLYGPNNQFPIDLLEYRNSSSLHDSIIESKTNLIAGAGFLFDISRELSNQFIVDNWKLIPFWRKLDNIFWLVTRDQQTFGYSCFEVIYSMDRTRIVDMNWIDASRIASGKRDEFGQVKSYYYSENWSNTKQYPPREIEAYDPNAEGVRQLVFIKREDNNMDYYSLPTYFSALRWIKADGLMAEYNLAAINNGFSPSIVFKFYKKPTPEERRLNSEAIKAQHGGAKNAGKAIILYSDGKDLAPDIDTLDATNIDARLLQVADQIVQQIVTAHRAHPQLLGIQTPGKLGYSSELLQSWEIFDAMVIKPERKLVLDAFKQVLVYNGVSRVSIEPIVPIKIIQQ
;
A
#
# COMPACT_ATOMS: atom_id res chain seq x y z
N MET A 1 44.26 32.61 -49.83
CA MET A 1 43.27 32.80 -48.77
C MET A 1 42.17 31.82 -49.04
N GLY A 2 42.00 30.69 -48.41
CA GLY A 2 42.45 30.06 -47.21
C GLY A 2 41.71 28.74 -47.24
N LEU A 3 42.37 27.63 -47.66
CA LEU A 3 41.80 26.30 -47.86
C LEU A 3 42.25 25.36 -46.74
N PHE A 4 42.35 25.88 -45.50
CA PHE A 4 42.93 25.11 -44.35
C PHE A 4 42.12 25.17 -43.05
N ASP A 5 40.79 25.41 -43.11
CA ASP A 5 39.98 25.46 -41.87
C ASP A 5 38.88 24.40 -41.81
N ARG A 6 39.13 23.19 -42.34
CA ARG A 6 38.09 22.13 -42.33
C ARG A 6 38.48 20.80 -41.67
N PHE A 7 39.53 20.78 -40.86
CA PHE A 7 39.92 19.56 -40.15
C PHE A 7 40.36 19.90 -38.72
N SER A 8 39.44 20.08 -37.80
CA SER A 8 39.68 19.82 -36.37
C SER A 8 38.39 19.98 -35.54
N LYS A 9 37.49 19.03 -35.63
CA LYS A 9 36.59 18.63 -34.54
C LYS A 9 36.45 17.13 -34.56
N GLN A 10 37.54 16.44 -34.24
CA GLN A 10 37.42 15.09 -33.68
C GLN A 10 36.90 15.24 -32.24
N THR A 11 35.63 14.95 -32.05
CA THR A 11 35.06 14.67 -30.74
C THR A 11 35.83 13.50 -30.15
N GLN A 12 36.63 13.76 -29.10
CA GLN A 12 37.21 12.72 -28.30
C GLN A 12 36.03 11.90 -27.71
N PRO A 13 36.10 10.56 -27.74
CA PRO A 13 35.11 9.75 -27.06
C PRO A 13 35.16 10.10 -25.56
N GLU A 14 34.05 10.52 -24.99
CA GLU A 14 33.92 10.70 -23.53
C GLU A 14 34.28 9.36 -22.85
N LEU A 15 35.31 9.40 -22.06
CA LEU A 15 35.65 8.28 -21.15
C LEU A 15 34.43 8.00 -20.28
N PRO A 16 34.05 6.76 -20.06
CA PRO A 16 32.98 6.42 -19.15
C PRO A 16 33.30 7.03 -17.78
N LYS A 17 32.37 7.83 -17.27
CA LYS A 17 32.49 8.44 -15.94
C LYS A 17 32.80 7.33 -14.94
N THR A 18 33.93 7.43 -14.28
CA THR A 18 34.27 6.54 -13.14
C THR A 18 33.15 6.70 -12.12
N VAL A 19 32.44 5.62 -11.86
CA VAL A 19 31.43 5.54 -10.80
C VAL A 19 32.16 5.80 -9.49
N ARG A 20 32.05 6.96 -8.90
CA ARG A 20 32.56 7.26 -7.57
C ARG A 20 31.62 6.61 -6.56
N GLY A 21 32.16 6.19 -5.42
CA GLY A 21 31.37 5.56 -4.35
C GLY A 21 30.16 6.40 -3.88
N GLU A 22 30.17 7.70 -4.13
CA GLU A 22 29.08 8.63 -3.91
C GLU A 22 27.86 8.38 -4.84
N ASP A 23 28.09 7.88 -6.07
CA ASP A 23 27.03 7.59 -7.02
C ASP A 23 26.24 6.31 -6.63
N ILE A 24 26.85 5.43 -5.85
CA ILE A 24 26.17 4.22 -5.33
C ILE A 24 25.24 4.58 -4.15
N LEU A 25 25.59 5.58 -3.38
CA LEU A 25 24.73 6.09 -2.29
C LEU A 25 23.55 6.92 -2.81
N GLU A 26 23.65 7.53 -3.99
CA GLU A 26 22.51 8.21 -4.63
C GLU A 26 21.44 7.26 -5.13
N THR A 27 21.80 6.01 -5.45
CA THR A 27 20.81 5.00 -5.90
C THR A 27 19.92 4.51 -4.77
N ILE A 28 20.27 4.77 -3.50
CA ILE A 28 19.42 4.58 -2.32
C ILE A 28 18.78 5.93 -1.91
N ASN A 29 18.62 6.84 -2.85
CA ASN A 29 17.81 8.02 -2.64
C ASN A 29 16.37 7.53 -2.42
N MET A 30 16.01 7.35 -1.15
CA MET A 30 14.62 7.28 -0.75
C MET A 30 14.04 8.63 -1.15
N ARG A 31 13.53 8.72 -2.39
CA ARG A 31 12.77 9.88 -2.84
C ARG A 31 11.84 10.22 -1.69
N ASN A 32 11.89 11.45 -1.25
CA ASN A 32 10.96 11.93 -0.24
C ASN A 32 9.59 11.49 -0.72
N ILE A 33 8.89 10.69 0.10
CA ILE A 33 7.50 10.35 -0.19
C ILE A 33 6.78 11.68 -0.06
N GLU A 34 6.58 12.33 -1.19
CA GLU A 34 5.84 13.58 -1.27
C GLU A 34 4.36 13.24 -1.15
N ILE A 35 3.65 13.99 -0.32
CA ILE A 35 2.20 13.92 -0.27
C ILE A 35 1.70 14.45 -1.62
N PRO A 36 1.09 13.60 -2.47
CA PRO A 36 0.54 14.09 -3.70
C PRO A 36 -0.62 15.03 -3.37
N GLN A 37 -0.51 16.28 -3.84
CA GLN A 37 -1.57 17.27 -3.69
C GLN A 37 -2.53 17.12 -4.86
N PRO A 38 -3.77 16.69 -4.62
CA PRO A 38 -4.79 16.65 -5.66
C PRO A 38 -5.05 18.06 -6.18
N LYS A 39 -4.88 18.28 -7.48
CA LYS A 39 -5.08 19.61 -8.10
C LYS A 39 -6.02 19.49 -9.27
N GLU A 40 -6.97 20.42 -9.34
CA GLU A 40 -7.82 20.58 -10.51
C GLU A 40 -7.00 20.95 -11.74
N GLN A 41 -7.27 20.29 -12.83
CA GLN A 41 -6.64 20.57 -14.12
C GLN A 41 -7.67 21.13 -15.10
N LYS A 42 -7.24 22.10 -15.94
CA LYS A 42 -8.09 22.61 -17.02
C LYS A 42 -8.34 21.50 -18.05
N GLY A 43 -9.59 21.38 -18.50
CA GLY A 43 -9.98 20.41 -19.54
C GLY A 43 -10.33 19.02 -19.02
N TYR A 44 -10.25 18.77 -17.73
CA TYR A 44 -10.73 17.53 -17.10
C TYR A 44 -11.80 17.86 -16.06
N ASP A 45 -12.78 16.99 -15.93
CA ASP A 45 -13.87 17.13 -14.93
C ASP A 45 -13.54 16.40 -13.62
N TRP A 46 -12.44 15.67 -13.59
CA TRP A 46 -11.97 14.90 -12.44
C TRP A 46 -10.66 15.43 -11.87
N VAL A 47 -10.40 15.07 -10.64
CA VAL A 47 -9.19 15.39 -9.87
C VAL A 47 -8.49 14.10 -9.48
N LEU A 48 -7.28 13.89 -9.97
CA LEU A 48 -6.50 12.68 -9.73
C LEU A 48 -5.71 12.78 -8.42
N TYR A 49 -5.52 11.64 -7.78
CA TYR A 49 -4.66 11.52 -6.59
C TYR A 49 -3.22 11.13 -7.02
N GLY A 50 -2.43 12.14 -7.31
CA GLY A 50 -1.11 11.99 -7.94
C GLY A 50 -1.18 11.91 -9.48
N PRO A 51 -0.04 11.91 -10.16
CA PRO A 51 0.03 11.76 -11.61
C PRO A 51 -0.66 10.46 -12.06
N ASN A 52 -1.58 10.53 -13.02
CA ASN A 52 -2.33 9.39 -13.54
C ASN A 52 -3.04 8.55 -12.45
N ASN A 53 -3.45 9.16 -11.35
CA ASN A 53 -4.01 8.50 -10.17
C ASN A 53 -3.08 7.42 -9.58
N GLN A 54 -1.76 7.67 -9.62
CA GLN A 54 -0.75 6.69 -9.25
C GLN A 54 -0.67 6.44 -7.73
N PHE A 55 -0.99 7.44 -6.90
CA PHE A 55 -0.80 7.29 -5.45
C PHE A 55 -1.57 6.12 -4.83
N PRO A 56 -2.85 5.85 -5.16
CA PRO A 56 -3.52 4.64 -4.70
C PRO A 56 -2.85 3.34 -5.14
N ILE A 57 -2.26 3.33 -6.34
CA ILE A 57 -1.51 2.17 -6.84
C ILE A 57 -0.22 1.97 -6.05
N ASP A 58 0.49 3.07 -5.74
CA ASP A 58 1.69 3.02 -4.89
C ASP A 58 1.36 2.47 -3.50
N LEU A 59 0.20 2.83 -2.92
CA LEU A 59 -0.25 2.27 -1.64
C LEU A 59 -0.50 0.75 -1.71
N LEU A 60 -1.04 0.25 -2.83
CA LEU A 60 -1.17 -1.19 -3.05
C LEU A 60 0.20 -1.88 -3.19
N GLU A 61 1.16 -1.25 -3.88
CA GLU A 61 2.52 -1.77 -3.98
C GLU A 61 3.19 -1.86 -2.60
N TYR A 62 3.05 -0.82 -1.76
CA TYR A 62 3.55 -0.84 -0.38
C TYR A 62 2.89 -1.95 0.44
N ARG A 63 1.59 -2.14 0.30
CA ARG A 63 0.87 -3.20 0.96
C ARG A 63 1.38 -4.59 0.54
N ASN A 64 1.56 -4.81 -0.75
CA ASN A 64 2.02 -6.09 -1.31
C ASN A 64 3.50 -6.38 -0.99
N SER A 65 4.32 -5.36 -0.74
CA SER A 65 5.75 -5.52 -0.47
C SER A 65 6.10 -5.79 1.00
N SER A 66 5.20 -5.45 1.94
CA SER A 66 5.42 -5.60 3.39
C SER A 66 4.39 -6.53 4.00
N SER A 67 4.82 -7.74 4.36
CA SER A 67 3.96 -8.73 5.00
C SER A 67 3.42 -8.26 6.36
N LEU A 68 4.21 -7.51 7.11
CA LEU A 68 3.78 -6.93 8.39
C LEU A 68 2.66 -5.92 8.17
N HIS A 69 2.85 -4.98 7.23
CA HIS A 69 1.86 -3.96 6.91
C HIS A 69 0.55 -4.57 6.42
N ASP A 70 0.60 -5.52 5.48
CA ASP A 70 -0.58 -6.21 4.99
C ASP A 70 -1.33 -6.95 6.10
N SER A 71 -0.60 -7.69 6.96
CA SER A 71 -1.21 -8.40 8.10
C SER A 71 -1.93 -7.46 9.07
N ILE A 72 -1.40 -6.27 9.30
CA ILE A 72 -2.06 -5.27 10.16
C ILE A 72 -3.32 -4.71 9.48
N ILE A 73 -3.25 -4.39 8.19
CA ILE A 73 -4.42 -3.94 7.42
C ILE A 73 -5.54 -4.99 7.49
N GLU A 74 -5.22 -6.25 7.21
CA GLU A 74 -6.21 -7.35 7.23
C GLU A 74 -6.78 -7.56 8.64
N SER A 75 -5.92 -7.56 9.67
CA SER A 75 -6.36 -7.72 11.07
C SER A 75 -7.29 -6.59 11.50
N LYS A 76 -6.94 -5.34 11.20
CA LYS A 76 -7.80 -4.19 11.48
C LYS A 76 -9.12 -4.28 10.71
N THR A 77 -9.07 -4.65 9.43
CA THR A 77 -10.26 -4.84 8.60
C THR A 77 -11.21 -5.86 9.23
N ASN A 78 -10.70 -7.03 9.63
CA ASN A 78 -11.50 -8.06 10.27
C ASN A 78 -12.12 -7.60 11.60
N LEU A 79 -11.35 -6.88 12.42
CA LEU A 79 -11.85 -6.35 13.69
C LEU A 79 -12.89 -5.24 13.50
N ILE A 80 -12.72 -4.38 12.50
CA ILE A 80 -13.66 -3.29 12.17
C ILE A 80 -14.93 -3.87 11.57
N ALA A 81 -14.82 -4.77 10.59
CA ALA A 81 -15.96 -5.40 9.95
C ALA A 81 -16.75 -6.30 10.91
N GLY A 82 -16.09 -6.86 11.91
CA GLY A 82 -16.74 -7.69 12.91
C GLY A 82 -17.27 -9.00 12.35
N ALA A 83 -18.25 -9.56 13.03
CA ALA A 83 -18.93 -10.81 12.63
C ALA A 83 -20.14 -10.57 11.71
N GLY A 84 -20.34 -9.34 11.24
CA GLY A 84 -21.41 -8.97 10.33
C GLY A 84 -22.40 -7.99 10.92
N PHE A 85 -23.41 -7.66 10.13
CA PHE A 85 -24.46 -6.73 10.51
C PHE A 85 -25.46 -7.34 11.51
N LEU A 86 -25.74 -6.58 12.54
CA LEU A 86 -26.87 -6.83 13.47
C LEU A 86 -27.97 -5.82 13.19
N PHE A 87 -29.17 -6.31 12.96
CA PHE A 87 -30.37 -5.50 12.74
C PHE A 87 -31.31 -5.66 13.92
N ASP A 88 -31.77 -4.57 14.50
CA ASP A 88 -32.79 -4.60 15.58
C ASP A 88 -34.19 -4.82 14.97
N ILE A 89 -34.45 -6.05 14.58
CA ILE A 89 -35.71 -6.45 13.94
C ILE A 89 -36.91 -6.26 14.88
N SER A 90 -36.71 -6.32 16.21
CA SER A 90 -37.81 -6.30 17.19
C SER A 90 -38.59 -4.99 17.25
N ARG A 91 -37.98 -3.89 16.79
CA ARG A 91 -38.61 -2.55 16.75
C ARG A 91 -38.93 -2.04 15.35
N GLU A 92 -38.39 -2.68 14.32
CA GLU A 92 -38.63 -2.35 12.90
C GLU A 92 -39.72 -3.23 12.28
N LEU A 93 -40.33 -4.15 13.06
CA LEU A 93 -41.45 -5.01 12.67
C LEU A 93 -42.71 -4.29 12.21
N SER A 94 -42.78 -2.95 12.34
CA SER A 94 -43.84 -2.19 11.68
C SER A 94 -43.69 -2.10 10.14
N ASN A 95 -42.52 -2.48 9.61
CA ASN A 95 -42.27 -2.53 8.18
C ASN A 95 -42.29 -3.98 7.69
N GLN A 96 -43.50 -4.52 7.56
CA GLN A 96 -43.77 -5.91 7.11
C GLN A 96 -43.01 -6.26 5.82
N PHE A 97 -42.78 -5.24 4.96
CA PHE A 97 -42.01 -5.39 3.74
C PHE A 97 -40.55 -5.79 3.95
N ILE A 98 -39.88 -5.27 4.98
CA ILE A 98 -38.48 -5.61 5.27
C ILE A 98 -38.41 -7.05 5.79
N VAL A 99 -39.34 -7.43 6.66
CA VAL A 99 -39.39 -8.80 7.24
C VAL A 99 -39.65 -9.83 6.16
N ASP A 100 -40.59 -9.56 5.25
CA ASP A 100 -41.02 -10.51 4.22
C ASP A 100 -40.01 -10.60 3.06
N ASN A 101 -39.29 -9.52 2.77
CA ASN A 101 -38.38 -9.43 1.63
C ASN A 101 -36.89 -9.46 2.00
N TRP A 102 -36.54 -9.46 3.28
CA TRP A 102 -35.17 -9.52 3.78
C TRP A 102 -34.30 -10.57 3.08
N LYS A 103 -34.80 -11.80 2.88
CA LYS A 103 -34.07 -12.89 2.24
C LYS A 103 -34.08 -12.84 0.72
N LEU A 104 -34.92 -12.01 0.12
CA LEU A 104 -35.16 -11.96 -1.32
C LEU A 104 -34.38 -10.82 -2.00
N ILE A 105 -33.93 -9.81 -1.24
CA ILE A 105 -33.19 -8.68 -1.79
C ILE A 105 -31.71 -9.09 -1.99
N PRO A 106 -31.19 -9.12 -3.23
CA PRO A 106 -29.85 -9.65 -3.53
C PRO A 106 -28.72 -8.97 -2.75
N PHE A 107 -28.80 -7.65 -2.49
CA PHE A 107 -27.72 -6.95 -1.83
C PHE A 107 -27.56 -7.31 -0.34
N TRP A 108 -28.61 -7.74 0.35
CA TRP A 108 -28.52 -8.16 1.76
C TRP A 108 -27.57 -9.34 1.95
N ARG A 109 -27.53 -10.26 0.98
CA ARG A 109 -26.66 -11.44 1.04
C ARG A 109 -25.19 -11.10 0.92
N LYS A 110 -24.87 -9.96 0.31
CA LYS A 110 -23.50 -9.51 0.08
C LYS A 110 -23.09 -8.32 0.94
N LEU A 111 -24.02 -7.82 1.80
CA LEU A 111 -23.79 -6.61 2.59
C LEU A 111 -22.56 -6.72 3.51
N ASP A 112 -22.42 -7.84 4.22
CA ASP A 112 -21.26 -8.07 5.08
C ASP A 112 -19.95 -8.06 4.27
N ASN A 113 -19.97 -8.71 3.10
CA ASN A 113 -18.80 -8.73 2.22
C ASN A 113 -18.48 -7.35 1.64
N ILE A 114 -19.50 -6.57 1.24
CA ILE A 114 -19.31 -5.19 0.77
C ILE A 114 -18.75 -4.34 1.89
N PHE A 115 -19.28 -4.44 3.10
CA PHE A 115 -18.78 -3.71 4.27
C PHE A 115 -17.32 -4.05 4.57
N TRP A 116 -16.95 -5.33 4.49
CA TRP A 116 -15.58 -5.79 4.66
C TRP A 116 -14.65 -5.20 3.58
N LEU A 117 -15.04 -5.26 2.30
CA LEU A 117 -14.26 -4.73 1.17
C LEU A 117 -14.09 -3.20 1.28
N VAL A 118 -15.15 -2.47 1.59
CA VAL A 118 -15.13 -1.02 1.81
C VAL A 118 -14.25 -0.66 3.00
N THR A 119 -14.32 -1.45 4.09
CA THR A 119 -13.45 -1.27 5.26
C THR A 119 -11.98 -1.51 4.91
N ARG A 120 -11.68 -2.53 4.12
CA ARG A 120 -10.32 -2.82 3.65
C ARG A 120 -9.75 -1.66 2.83
N ASP A 121 -10.55 -1.13 1.90
CA ASP A 121 -10.15 0.04 1.11
C ASP A 121 -9.93 1.26 2.01
N GLN A 122 -10.81 1.49 2.98
CA GLN A 122 -10.66 2.57 3.97
C GLN A 122 -9.37 2.46 4.76
N GLN A 123 -8.98 1.24 5.16
CA GLN A 123 -7.71 1.01 5.86
C GLN A 123 -6.50 1.13 4.93
N THR A 124 -6.63 0.78 3.65
CA THR A 124 -5.54 0.82 2.67
C THR A 124 -5.29 2.22 2.14
N PHE A 125 -6.34 2.93 1.72
CA PHE A 125 -6.21 4.20 1.00
C PHE A 125 -6.49 5.43 1.88
N GLY A 126 -7.14 5.26 3.04
CA GLY A 126 -7.69 6.35 3.85
C GLY A 126 -9.07 6.80 3.41
N TYR A 127 -9.53 6.37 2.23
CA TYR A 127 -10.86 6.58 1.69
C TYR A 127 -11.39 5.30 1.05
N SER A 128 -12.70 5.24 0.87
CA SER A 128 -13.36 4.08 0.27
C SER A 128 -14.66 4.48 -0.41
N CYS A 129 -15.24 3.59 -1.18
CA CYS A 129 -16.50 3.86 -1.86
C CYS A 129 -17.30 2.60 -2.15
N PHE A 130 -18.58 2.78 -2.37
CA PHE A 130 -19.49 1.75 -2.88
C PHE A 130 -20.62 2.38 -3.69
N GLU A 131 -21.13 1.63 -4.66
CA GLU A 131 -22.24 2.03 -5.52
C GLU A 131 -23.56 1.62 -4.89
N VAL A 132 -24.54 2.49 -5.02
CA VAL A 132 -25.93 2.27 -4.64
C VAL A 132 -26.78 2.30 -5.90
N ILE A 133 -27.65 1.30 -6.07
CA ILE A 133 -28.57 1.19 -7.22
C ILE A 133 -29.99 1.23 -6.72
N TYR A 134 -30.73 2.21 -7.22
CA TYR A 134 -32.16 2.39 -6.91
C TYR A 134 -33.05 1.62 -7.88
N SER A 135 -34.26 1.33 -7.46
CA SER A 135 -35.35 0.96 -8.37
C SER A 135 -35.65 2.08 -9.34
N MET A 136 -36.21 1.76 -10.51
CA MET A 136 -36.53 2.77 -11.54
C MET A 136 -37.51 3.85 -11.05
N ASP A 137 -38.39 3.48 -10.13
CA ASP A 137 -39.36 4.38 -9.48
C ASP A 137 -38.77 5.10 -8.26
N ARG A 138 -37.48 4.87 -7.94
CA ARG A 138 -36.80 5.47 -6.79
C ARG A 138 -37.43 5.22 -5.42
N THR A 139 -38.31 4.22 -5.32
CA THR A 139 -38.96 3.92 -4.03
C THR A 139 -38.07 3.17 -3.06
N ARG A 140 -37.03 2.49 -3.56
CA ARG A 140 -36.11 1.69 -2.75
C ARG A 140 -34.75 1.50 -3.41
N ILE A 141 -33.75 1.18 -2.61
CA ILE A 141 -32.45 0.69 -3.07
C ILE A 141 -32.57 -0.82 -3.31
N VAL A 142 -32.24 -1.26 -4.53
CA VAL A 142 -32.36 -2.65 -4.97
C VAL A 142 -31.05 -3.40 -4.96
N ASP A 143 -29.93 -2.70 -5.08
CA ASP A 143 -28.59 -3.32 -5.03
C ASP A 143 -27.53 -2.36 -4.50
N MET A 144 -26.45 -2.93 -4.01
CA MET A 144 -25.22 -2.25 -3.60
C MET A 144 -24.02 -3.03 -4.14
N ASN A 145 -22.99 -2.33 -4.59
CA ASN A 145 -21.78 -2.95 -5.11
C ASN A 145 -20.55 -2.24 -4.55
N TRP A 146 -19.56 -3.02 -4.14
CA TRP A 146 -18.24 -2.47 -3.90
C TRP A 146 -17.60 -2.05 -5.21
N ILE A 147 -16.92 -0.91 -5.19
CA ILE A 147 -16.09 -0.43 -6.29
C ILE A 147 -14.69 -0.22 -5.72
N ASP A 148 -13.69 -0.71 -6.43
CA ASP A 148 -12.29 -0.54 -6.09
C ASP A 148 -11.93 0.96 -6.03
N ALA A 149 -11.64 1.45 -4.83
CA ALA A 149 -11.38 2.86 -4.57
C ALA A 149 -10.13 3.38 -5.31
N SER A 150 -9.18 2.51 -5.66
CA SER A 150 -7.99 2.89 -6.45
C SER A 150 -8.33 3.32 -7.89
N ARG A 151 -9.49 2.92 -8.39
CA ARG A 151 -9.97 3.21 -9.74
C ARG A 151 -10.91 4.42 -9.81
N ILE A 152 -11.21 5.02 -8.67
CA ILE A 152 -12.09 6.18 -8.58
C ILE A 152 -11.27 7.46 -8.52
N ALA A 153 -11.69 8.46 -9.31
CA ALA A 153 -11.25 9.84 -9.17
C ALA A 153 -12.42 10.72 -8.75
N SER A 154 -12.13 11.70 -7.88
CA SER A 154 -13.11 12.68 -7.45
C SER A 154 -13.46 13.63 -8.60
N GLY A 155 -14.71 14.03 -8.73
CA GLY A 155 -15.09 15.18 -9.53
C GLY A 155 -14.59 16.49 -8.92
N LYS A 156 -14.73 17.58 -9.66
CA LYS A 156 -14.43 18.92 -9.16
C LYS A 156 -15.49 19.37 -8.16
N ARG A 157 -15.08 20.24 -7.26
CA ARG A 157 -15.99 20.90 -6.33
C ARG A 157 -16.80 21.97 -7.03
N ASP A 158 -18.05 22.09 -6.67
CA ASP A 158 -18.91 23.19 -7.08
C ASP A 158 -18.60 24.48 -6.26
N GLU A 159 -19.34 25.54 -6.52
CA GLU A 159 -19.23 26.83 -5.81
C GLU A 159 -19.49 26.73 -4.30
N PHE A 160 -20.17 25.67 -3.85
CA PHE A 160 -20.42 25.38 -2.43
C PHE A 160 -19.38 24.44 -1.82
N GLY A 161 -18.36 24.05 -2.58
CA GLY A 161 -17.29 23.15 -2.16
C GLY A 161 -17.70 21.66 -2.13
N GLN A 162 -18.82 21.30 -2.78
CA GLN A 162 -19.34 19.93 -2.83
C GLN A 162 -18.90 19.20 -4.11
N VAL A 163 -18.60 17.92 -3.98
CA VAL A 163 -18.35 17.03 -5.12
C VAL A 163 -19.66 16.39 -5.52
N LYS A 164 -20.11 16.62 -6.77
CA LYS A 164 -21.39 16.11 -7.29
C LYS A 164 -21.26 14.85 -8.12
N SER A 165 -20.06 14.51 -8.55
CA SER A 165 -19.80 13.30 -9.33
C SER A 165 -18.43 12.74 -9.05
N TYR A 166 -18.25 11.45 -9.33
CA TYR A 166 -17.02 10.71 -9.28
C TYR A 166 -16.81 10.03 -10.63
N TYR A 167 -15.57 9.72 -10.94
CA TYR A 167 -15.21 9.12 -12.23
C TYR A 167 -14.50 7.79 -12.00
N TYR A 168 -14.97 6.75 -12.67
CA TYR A 168 -14.35 5.43 -12.68
C TYR A 168 -13.60 5.20 -13.98
N SER A 169 -12.35 4.75 -13.89
CA SER A 169 -11.58 4.26 -15.05
C SER A 169 -10.84 2.97 -14.67
N GLU A 170 -10.83 2.01 -15.58
CA GLU A 170 -10.05 0.79 -15.41
C GLU A 170 -8.54 1.08 -15.43
N ASN A 171 -8.11 2.12 -16.14
CA ASN A 171 -6.71 2.50 -16.24
C ASN A 171 -6.56 4.01 -16.48
N TRP A 172 -6.22 4.73 -15.42
CA TRP A 172 -6.00 6.18 -15.46
C TRP A 172 -4.76 6.62 -16.25
N SER A 173 -3.82 5.71 -16.51
CA SER A 173 -2.65 5.99 -17.38
C SER A 173 -3.01 5.98 -18.86
N ASN A 174 -4.15 5.42 -19.25
CA ASN A 174 -4.61 5.34 -20.65
C ASN A 174 -6.12 5.60 -20.77
N THR A 175 -6.53 6.82 -20.44
CA THR A 175 -7.94 7.24 -20.48
C THR A 175 -8.55 7.29 -21.89
N LYS A 176 -7.72 7.23 -22.94
CA LYS A 176 -8.22 7.12 -24.33
C LYS A 176 -8.80 5.73 -24.62
N GLN A 177 -8.15 4.70 -24.13
CA GLN A 177 -8.60 3.31 -24.27
C GLN A 177 -9.64 2.94 -23.19
N TYR A 178 -9.50 3.50 -21.99
CA TYR A 178 -10.35 3.28 -20.82
C TYR A 178 -11.00 4.60 -20.39
N PRO A 179 -12.00 5.10 -21.15
CA PRO A 179 -12.59 6.41 -20.89
C PRO A 179 -13.26 6.42 -19.49
N PRO A 180 -13.03 7.49 -18.71
CA PRO A 180 -13.64 7.62 -17.40
C PRO A 180 -15.17 7.68 -17.51
N ARG A 181 -15.84 6.88 -16.69
CA ARG A 181 -17.31 6.86 -16.57
C ARG A 181 -17.70 7.68 -15.35
N GLU A 182 -18.55 8.65 -15.57
CA GLU A 182 -19.14 9.46 -14.50
C GLU A 182 -20.16 8.65 -13.69
N ILE A 183 -20.13 8.83 -12.38
CA ILE A 183 -21.09 8.27 -11.41
C ILE A 183 -21.51 9.42 -10.50
N GLU A 184 -22.80 9.67 -10.38
CA GLU A 184 -23.35 10.71 -9.53
C GLU A 184 -23.00 10.45 -8.05
N ALA A 185 -22.64 11.50 -7.30
CA ALA A 185 -22.44 11.41 -5.86
C ALA A 185 -23.76 11.06 -5.16
N TYR A 186 -23.70 10.31 -4.06
CA TYR A 186 -24.87 9.92 -3.30
C TYR A 186 -25.62 11.15 -2.77
N ASP A 187 -26.83 11.32 -3.27
CA ASP A 187 -27.83 12.26 -2.77
C ASP A 187 -29.21 11.57 -2.83
N PRO A 188 -29.85 11.34 -1.68
CA PRO A 188 -31.16 10.70 -1.66
C PRO A 188 -32.26 11.50 -2.40
N ASN A 189 -32.04 12.81 -2.65
CA ASN A 189 -33.00 13.68 -3.34
C ASN A 189 -32.73 13.82 -4.85
N ALA A 190 -31.56 13.34 -5.33
CA ALA A 190 -31.22 13.38 -6.75
C ALA A 190 -31.98 12.30 -7.55
N GLU A 191 -32.06 12.45 -8.88
CA GLU A 191 -32.86 11.55 -9.73
C GLU A 191 -32.09 10.34 -10.27
N GLY A 192 -30.76 10.34 -10.17
CA GLY A 192 -29.92 9.27 -10.70
C GLY A 192 -30.21 7.91 -10.08
N VAL A 193 -30.30 6.87 -10.92
CA VAL A 193 -30.56 5.49 -10.47
C VAL A 193 -29.30 4.85 -9.88
N ARG A 194 -28.12 5.31 -10.27
CA ARG A 194 -26.83 4.81 -9.78
C ARG A 194 -26.06 5.95 -9.15
N GLN A 195 -25.67 5.79 -7.92
CA GLN A 195 -24.95 6.80 -7.16
C GLN A 195 -23.78 6.17 -6.40
N LEU A 196 -22.72 6.95 -6.19
CA LEU A 196 -21.53 6.55 -5.44
C LEU A 196 -21.54 7.18 -4.06
N VAL A 197 -21.46 6.36 -3.03
CA VAL A 197 -21.13 6.80 -1.67
C VAL A 197 -19.62 6.82 -1.55
N PHE A 198 -19.05 8.00 -1.27
CA PHE A 198 -17.62 8.18 -1.07
C PHE A 198 -17.34 8.51 0.40
N ILE A 199 -16.52 7.70 1.03
CA ILE A 199 -16.20 7.78 2.45
C ILE A 199 -14.76 8.27 2.59
N LYS A 200 -14.56 9.41 3.23
CA LYS A 200 -13.24 9.93 3.58
C LYS A 200 -13.24 10.56 4.96
N ARG A 201 -12.08 10.72 5.55
CA ARG A 201 -11.90 11.59 6.70
C ARG A 201 -11.65 13.01 6.23
N GLU A 202 -12.01 13.97 7.06
CA GLU A 202 -11.56 15.33 6.85
C GLU A 202 -10.12 15.46 7.35
N ASP A 203 -9.20 15.72 6.41
CA ASP A 203 -7.79 15.93 6.67
C ASP A 203 -7.39 17.35 6.29
N ASN A 204 -6.45 17.94 7.05
CA ASN A 204 -5.96 19.27 6.76
C ASN A 204 -5.32 19.33 5.36
N ASN A 205 -5.73 20.33 4.57
CA ASN A 205 -5.23 20.57 3.22
C ASN A 205 -5.46 19.41 2.23
N MET A 206 -6.50 18.58 2.49
CA MET A 206 -6.87 17.43 1.66
C MET A 206 -8.36 17.50 1.28
N ASP A 207 -8.66 18.27 0.25
CA ASP A 207 -10.04 18.59 -0.15
C ASP A 207 -10.79 17.40 -0.76
N TYR A 208 -10.12 16.64 -1.64
CA TYR A 208 -10.74 15.62 -2.48
C TYR A 208 -10.62 14.20 -1.91
N TYR A 209 -9.51 13.94 -1.22
CA TYR A 209 -9.19 12.63 -0.67
C TYR A 209 -8.76 12.76 0.80
N SER A 210 -8.43 11.67 1.43
CA SER A 210 -7.77 11.64 2.74
C SER A 210 -6.53 10.76 2.69
N LEU A 211 -5.63 10.96 3.65
CA LEU A 211 -4.44 10.13 3.79
C LEU A 211 -4.76 8.87 4.62
N PRO A 212 -4.14 7.73 4.34
CA PRO A 212 -4.25 6.57 5.23
C PRO A 212 -3.62 6.88 6.59
N THR A 213 -4.16 6.30 7.65
CA THR A 213 -3.71 6.58 9.03
C THR A 213 -2.24 6.27 9.29
N TYR A 214 -1.68 5.35 8.52
CA TYR A 214 -0.29 4.93 8.59
C TYR A 214 0.65 5.72 7.65
N PHE A 215 0.18 6.77 7.01
CA PHE A 215 0.94 7.52 6.01
C PHE A 215 2.36 7.89 6.47
N SER A 216 2.53 8.28 7.74
CA SER A 216 3.83 8.62 8.31
C SER A 216 4.85 7.48 8.30
N ALA A 217 4.39 6.22 8.21
CA ALA A 217 5.23 5.03 8.17
C ALA A 217 5.53 4.53 6.75
N LEU A 218 5.09 5.17 5.69
CA LEU A 218 5.30 4.67 4.31
C LEU A 218 6.78 4.40 4.01
N ARG A 219 7.71 5.19 4.56
CA ARG A 219 9.14 4.96 4.40
C ARG A 219 9.60 3.67 5.08
N TRP A 220 9.05 3.37 6.25
CA TRP A 220 9.34 2.15 7.00
C TRP A 220 8.73 0.92 6.34
N ILE A 221 7.52 1.05 5.78
CA ILE A 221 6.87 0.00 5.00
C ILE A 221 7.68 -0.34 3.75
N LYS A 222 8.17 0.70 3.05
CA LYS A 222 9.09 0.50 1.92
C LYS A 222 10.41 -0.15 2.34
N ALA A 223 10.96 0.26 3.49
CA ALA A 223 12.19 -0.32 4.04
C ALA A 223 12.01 -1.81 4.40
N ASP A 224 10.83 -2.22 4.90
CA ASP A 224 10.49 -3.62 5.15
C ASP A 224 10.54 -4.46 3.88
N GLY A 225 9.91 -3.99 2.80
CA GLY A 225 9.99 -4.64 1.49
C GLY A 225 11.41 -4.76 0.95
N LEU A 226 12.20 -3.68 1.03
CA LEU A 226 13.60 -3.69 0.60
C LEU A 226 14.47 -4.63 1.46
N MET A 227 14.18 -4.74 2.75
CA MET A 227 14.85 -5.70 3.63
C MET A 227 14.56 -7.15 3.23
N ALA A 228 13.31 -7.45 2.86
CA ALA A 228 12.94 -8.77 2.35
C ALA A 228 13.65 -9.09 1.03
N GLU A 229 13.74 -8.14 0.10
CA GLU A 229 14.47 -8.29 -1.16
C GLU A 229 15.99 -8.50 -0.91
N TYR A 230 16.56 -7.73 0.01
CA TYR A 230 17.97 -7.88 0.40
C TYR A 230 18.24 -9.27 0.97
N ASN A 231 17.42 -9.75 1.90
CA ASN A 231 17.57 -11.08 2.48
C ASN A 231 17.41 -12.18 1.43
N LEU A 232 16.46 -12.06 0.51
CA LEU A 232 16.28 -12.99 -0.59
C LEU A 232 17.50 -13.01 -1.51
N ALA A 233 18.06 -11.84 -1.84
CA ALA A 233 19.29 -11.73 -2.61
C ALA A 233 20.49 -12.35 -1.87
N ALA A 234 20.62 -12.12 -0.56
CA ALA A 234 21.67 -12.71 0.28
C ALA A 234 21.56 -14.24 0.33
N ILE A 235 20.35 -14.78 0.49
CA ILE A 235 20.09 -16.23 0.46
C ILE A 235 20.45 -16.81 -0.91
N ASN A 236 20.02 -16.19 -2.00
CA ASN A 236 20.33 -16.63 -3.37
C ASN A 236 21.84 -16.56 -3.68
N ASN A 237 22.52 -15.61 -3.06
CA ASN A 237 23.99 -15.47 -3.16
C ASN A 237 24.74 -16.34 -2.13
N GLY A 238 24.06 -17.22 -1.38
CA GLY A 238 24.66 -18.19 -0.46
C GLY A 238 25.35 -17.55 0.75
N PHE A 239 24.95 -16.34 1.15
CA PHE A 239 25.61 -15.53 2.20
C PHE A 239 27.12 -15.38 2.02
N SER A 240 27.65 -15.73 0.83
CA SER A 240 29.08 -15.68 0.56
C SER A 240 29.48 -14.22 0.28
N PRO A 241 30.55 -13.73 0.93
CA PRO A 241 31.17 -12.49 0.50
C PRO A 241 31.61 -12.62 -0.95
N SER A 242 31.53 -11.56 -1.71
CA SER A 242 31.98 -11.54 -3.11
C SER A 242 33.42 -12.06 -3.17
N ILE A 243 33.66 -13.16 -3.88
CA ILE A 243 35.00 -13.69 -4.07
C ILE A 243 35.73 -12.77 -5.04
N VAL A 244 36.88 -12.27 -4.64
CA VAL A 244 37.71 -11.44 -5.50
C VAL A 244 38.83 -12.26 -6.10
N PHE A 245 38.80 -12.41 -7.42
CA PHE A 245 39.89 -13.02 -8.17
C PHE A 245 40.85 -11.93 -8.63
N LYS A 246 42.07 -11.92 -8.09
CA LYS A 246 43.17 -11.01 -8.46
C LYS A 246 44.11 -11.69 -9.45
N PHE A 247 44.17 -11.18 -10.67
CA PHE A 247 45.11 -11.62 -11.70
C PHE A 247 46.21 -10.56 -11.85
N TYR A 248 47.48 -10.96 -11.63
CA TYR A 248 48.63 -10.08 -11.66
C TYR A 248 49.33 -10.03 -13.04
N LYS A 249 48.59 -10.30 -14.09
CA LYS A 249 49.08 -10.27 -15.47
C LYS A 249 48.01 -9.64 -16.34
N LYS A 250 48.42 -8.77 -17.26
CA LYS A 250 47.51 -8.16 -18.22
C LYS A 250 47.09 -9.19 -19.27
N PRO A 251 45.89 -9.72 -19.24
CA PRO A 251 45.43 -10.72 -20.17
C PRO A 251 45.07 -10.10 -21.50
N THR A 252 45.17 -10.91 -22.56
CA THR A 252 44.60 -10.59 -23.85
C THR A 252 43.06 -10.48 -23.76
N PRO A 253 42.39 -9.80 -24.71
CA PRO A 253 40.91 -9.73 -24.70
C PRO A 253 40.24 -11.11 -24.71
N GLU A 254 40.86 -12.09 -25.33
CA GLU A 254 40.37 -13.46 -25.45
C GLU A 254 40.53 -14.23 -24.11
N GLU A 255 41.67 -14.10 -23.42
CA GLU A 255 41.89 -14.64 -22.09
C GLU A 255 40.93 -14.00 -21.06
N ARG A 256 40.62 -12.72 -21.18
CA ARG A 256 39.61 -12.06 -20.33
C ARG A 256 38.24 -12.71 -20.47
N ARG A 257 37.83 -12.96 -21.71
CA ARG A 257 36.55 -13.61 -22.01
C ARG A 257 36.50 -15.02 -21.43
N LEU A 258 37.51 -15.82 -21.71
CA LEU A 258 37.61 -17.21 -21.19
C LEU A 258 37.64 -17.28 -19.67
N ASN A 259 38.42 -16.42 -19.00
CA ASN A 259 38.45 -16.34 -17.54
C ASN A 259 37.10 -15.91 -16.97
N SER A 260 36.44 -14.92 -17.59
CA SER A 260 35.09 -14.46 -17.18
C SER A 260 34.07 -15.58 -17.34
N GLU A 261 34.10 -16.33 -18.43
CA GLU A 261 33.17 -17.43 -18.69
C GLU A 261 33.40 -18.60 -17.73
N ALA A 262 34.68 -18.97 -17.48
CA ALA A 262 35.04 -20.03 -16.53
C ALA A 262 34.62 -19.70 -15.09
N ILE A 263 34.84 -18.45 -14.65
CA ILE A 263 34.45 -18.00 -13.31
C ILE A 263 32.93 -17.92 -13.21
N LYS A 264 32.23 -17.42 -14.23
CA LYS A 264 30.75 -17.43 -14.26
C LYS A 264 30.19 -18.85 -14.25
N ALA A 265 30.82 -19.80 -14.95
CA ALA A 265 30.37 -21.18 -14.96
C ALA A 265 30.58 -21.88 -13.60
N GLN A 266 31.66 -21.56 -12.88
CA GLN A 266 31.99 -22.15 -11.59
C GLN A 266 31.28 -21.46 -10.40
N HIS A 267 31.07 -20.14 -10.47
CA HIS A 267 30.55 -19.31 -9.38
C HIS A 267 29.25 -18.58 -9.75
N GLY A 268 28.70 -18.78 -10.94
CA GLY A 268 27.42 -18.26 -11.38
C GLY A 268 26.30 -19.32 -11.33
N GLY A 269 25.08 -18.91 -11.04
CA GLY A 269 23.90 -19.78 -10.99
C GLY A 269 23.32 -19.93 -9.56
N ALA A 270 22.06 -20.33 -9.45
CA ALA A 270 21.28 -20.36 -8.20
C ALA A 270 21.87 -21.24 -7.08
N LYS A 271 22.82 -22.10 -7.38
CA LYS A 271 23.52 -22.94 -6.38
C LYS A 271 24.89 -22.41 -5.96
N ASN A 272 25.45 -21.42 -6.69
CA ASN A 272 26.84 -20.90 -6.45
C ASN A 272 26.82 -19.35 -6.51
N ALA A 273 25.92 -18.74 -5.82
CA ALA A 273 25.56 -17.35 -6.01
C ALA A 273 26.41 -16.35 -5.22
N GLY A 274 27.71 -16.45 -5.29
CA GLY A 274 28.61 -15.35 -4.92
C GLY A 274 28.92 -14.49 -6.13
N LYS A 275 28.79 -13.18 -6.04
CA LYS A 275 29.25 -12.25 -7.09
C LYS A 275 30.78 -12.31 -7.12
N ALA A 276 31.37 -12.92 -8.13
CA ALA A 276 32.82 -12.91 -8.33
C ALA A 276 33.25 -11.56 -8.91
N ILE A 277 34.16 -10.90 -8.25
CA ILE A 277 34.83 -9.69 -8.74
C ILE A 277 36.16 -10.09 -9.33
N ILE A 278 36.38 -9.77 -10.62
CA ILE A 278 37.61 -10.07 -11.31
C ILE A 278 38.42 -8.80 -11.45
N LEU A 279 39.60 -8.77 -10.87
CA LEU A 279 40.54 -7.66 -10.95
C LEU A 279 41.80 -8.10 -11.71
N TYR A 280 42.18 -7.28 -12.68
CA TYR A 280 43.45 -7.45 -13.43
C TYR A 280 44.36 -6.27 -13.08
N SER A 281 45.62 -6.58 -12.71
CA SER A 281 46.64 -5.57 -12.50
C SER A 281 47.93 -5.96 -13.20
N ASP A 282 48.78 -4.99 -13.53
CA ASP A 282 50.06 -5.22 -14.21
C ASP A 282 51.17 -5.68 -13.27
N GLY A 283 50.87 -6.00 -12.00
CA GLY A 283 51.78 -6.49 -11.00
C GLY A 283 51.13 -6.58 -9.63
N LYS A 284 51.77 -7.31 -8.70
CA LYS A 284 51.23 -7.51 -7.35
C LYS A 284 51.17 -6.21 -6.56
N ASP A 285 52.14 -5.31 -6.80
CA ASP A 285 52.26 -4.04 -6.08
C ASP A 285 51.30 -2.93 -6.63
N LEU A 286 50.67 -3.18 -7.80
CA LEU A 286 49.71 -2.30 -8.44
C LEU A 286 48.27 -2.82 -8.27
N ALA A 287 48.06 -3.93 -7.56
CA ALA A 287 46.73 -4.44 -7.30
C ALA A 287 46.07 -3.56 -6.24
N PRO A 288 44.84 -3.13 -6.48
CA PRO A 288 44.09 -2.36 -5.47
C PRO A 288 43.90 -3.21 -4.22
N ASP A 289 44.10 -2.61 -3.08
CA ASP A 289 43.81 -3.22 -1.79
C ASP A 289 42.30 -3.24 -1.61
N ILE A 290 41.75 -4.37 -1.21
CA ILE A 290 40.31 -4.52 -1.00
C ILE A 290 40.13 -4.85 0.46
N ASP A 291 39.73 -3.84 1.23
CA ASP A 291 39.27 -4.05 2.58
C ASP A 291 37.93 -4.75 2.55
N THR A 292 37.88 -5.96 3.11
CA THR A 292 36.59 -6.61 3.39
C THR A 292 35.97 -5.92 4.58
N LEU A 293 34.84 -5.26 4.36
CA LEU A 293 34.00 -4.76 5.46
C LEU A 293 33.65 -5.97 6.35
N ASP A 294 33.96 -5.88 7.64
CA ASP A 294 33.62 -6.90 8.62
C ASP A 294 32.11 -7.23 8.58
N ALA A 295 31.78 -8.40 8.05
CA ALA A 295 30.39 -8.87 7.93
C ALA A 295 29.65 -8.87 9.29
N THR A 296 30.37 -9.15 10.38
CA THR A 296 29.83 -9.25 11.75
C THR A 296 29.13 -7.94 12.22
N ASN A 297 29.66 -6.78 11.84
CA ASN A 297 29.05 -5.50 12.20
C ASN A 297 27.83 -5.14 11.34
N ILE A 298 27.77 -5.66 10.11
CA ILE A 298 26.63 -5.41 9.19
C ILE A 298 25.41 -6.17 9.68
N ASP A 299 25.56 -7.45 10.07
CA ASP A 299 24.45 -8.28 10.52
C ASP A 299 23.78 -7.74 11.79
N ALA A 300 24.57 -7.28 12.78
CA ALA A 300 24.04 -6.66 13.99
C ALA A 300 23.26 -5.37 13.71
N ARG A 301 23.73 -4.55 12.77
CA ARG A 301 23.05 -3.33 12.35
C ARG A 301 21.75 -3.63 11.59
N LEU A 302 21.75 -4.64 10.71
CA LEU A 302 20.56 -5.06 9.98
C LEU A 302 19.48 -5.57 10.92
N LEU A 303 19.81 -6.36 11.94
CA LEU A 303 18.87 -6.81 12.97
C LEU A 303 18.25 -5.61 13.74
N GLN A 304 19.09 -4.65 14.14
CA GLN A 304 18.60 -3.44 14.82
C GLN A 304 17.65 -2.62 13.93
N VAL A 305 17.96 -2.49 12.64
CA VAL A 305 17.09 -1.78 11.67
C VAL A 305 15.79 -2.54 11.47
N ALA A 306 15.82 -3.89 11.38
CA ALA A 306 14.62 -4.71 11.27
C ALA A 306 13.68 -4.51 12.48
N ASP A 307 14.22 -4.51 13.70
CA ASP A 307 13.44 -4.25 14.91
C ASP A 307 12.81 -2.84 14.88
N GLN A 308 13.55 -1.83 14.43
CA GLN A 308 13.03 -0.46 14.28
C GLN A 308 11.90 -0.39 13.24
N ILE A 309 12.04 -1.06 12.11
CA ILE A 309 11.01 -1.14 11.06
C ILE A 309 9.71 -1.66 11.66
N VAL A 310 9.77 -2.81 12.35
CA VAL A 310 8.60 -3.41 13.01
C VAL A 310 7.94 -2.43 13.97
N GLN A 311 8.72 -1.82 14.87
CA GLN A 311 8.20 -0.88 15.86
C GLN A 311 7.54 0.33 15.22
N GLN A 312 8.13 0.92 14.18
CA GLN A 312 7.61 2.10 13.51
C GLN A 312 6.31 1.81 12.75
N ILE A 313 6.23 0.68 12.05
CA ILE A 313 5.02 0.26 11.34
C ILE A 313 3.88 0.02 12.34
N VAL A 314 4.11 -0.75 13.39
CA VAL A 314 3.10 -1.07 14.42
C VAL A 314 2.61 0.20 15.12
N THR A 315 3.53 1.12 15.46
CA THR A 315 3.19 2.40 16.10
C THR A 315 2.33 3.28 15.19
N ALA A 316 2.67 3.39 13.91
CA ALA A 316 1.90 4.18 12.97
C ALA A 316 0.48 3.64 12.73
N HIS A 317 0.32 2.33 12.76
CA HIS A 317 -0.99 1.69 12.75
C HIS A 317 -1.76 1.80 14.07
N ARG A 318 -1.11 2.34 15.13
CA ARG A 318 -1.64 2.37 16.51
C ARG A 318 -2.03 0.99 17.01
N ALA A 319 -1.42 -0.06 16.45
CA ALA A 319 -1.70 -1.44 16.80
C ALA A 319 -0.86 -1.87 18.01
N HIS A 320 -1.34 -2.87 18.74
CA HIS A 320 -0.57 -3.45 19.83
C HIS A 320 0.12 -4.72 19.35
N PRO A 321 1.47 -4.86 19.47
CA PRO A 321 2.21 -5.99 18.93
C PRO A 321 1.64 -7.36 19.32
N GLN A 322 1.27 -7.53 20.58
CA GLN A 322 0.73 -8.80 21.10
C GLN A 322 -0.61 -9.19 20.48
N LEU A 323 -1.45 -8.20 20.08
CA LEU A 323 -2.72 -8.46 19.37
C LEU A 323 -2.52 -8.93 17.95
N LEU A 324 -1.32 -8.69 17.39
CA LEU A 324 -0.89 -9.11 16.06
C LEU A 324 -0.07 -10.41 16.06
N GLY A 325 0.07 -11.06 17.25
CA GLY A 325 0.91 -12.25 17.40
C GLY A 325 2.42 -11.97 17.37
N ILE A 326 2.83 -10.71 17.45
CA ILE A 326 4.25 -10.32 17.50
C ILE A 326 4.75 -10.46 18.91
N GLN A 327 5.67 -11.38 19.14
CA GLN A 327 6.28 -11.60 20.45
C GLN A 327 7.25 -10.47 20.77
N THR A 328 7.07 -9.85 21.94
CA THR A 328 8.01 -8.87 22.46
C THR A 328 8.97 -9.60 23.43
N PRO A 329 10.29 -9.65 23.14
CA PRO A 329 11.25 -10.31 24.02
C PRO A 329 11.14 -9.77 25.47
N GLY A 330 11.12 -10.69 26.44
CA GLY A 330 11.09 -10.34 27.87
C GLY A 330 9.73 -10.03 28.48
N LYS A 331 8.63 -10.07 27.72
CA LYS A 331 7.25 -9.95 28.25
C LYS A 331 6.52 -11.29 28.11
N LEU A 332 6.34 -11.97 29.22
CA LEU A 332 5.31 -13.00 29.36
C LEU A 332 3.98 -12.26 29.46
N GLY A 333 3.19 -12.24 28.35
CA GLY A 333 1.89 -11.58 28.33
C GLY A 333 0.94 -12.25 29.31
N TYR A 334 0.63 -11.56 30.38
CA TYR A 334 -0.47 -11.97 31.26
C TYR A 334 -1.79 -11.73 30.51
N SER A 335 -2.74 -12.63 30.65
CA SER A 335 -4.06 -12.53 30.00
C SER A 335 -4.81 -11.23 30.34
N SER A 336 -4.60 -10.67 31.52
CA SER A 336 -5.15 -9.37 31.93
C SER A 336 -4.52 -8.18 31.18
N GLU A 337 -3.22 -8.19 30.91
CA GLU A 337 -2.52 -7.13 30.15
C GLU A 337 -2.99 -7.14 28.70
N LEU A 338 -3.17 -8.31 28.13
CA LEU A 338 -3.66 -8.46 26.76
C LEU A 338 -5.11 -7.98 26.62
N LEU A 339 -5.97 -8.25 27.61
CA LEU A 339 -7.35 -7.76 27.62
C LEU A 339 -7.39 -6.23 27.70
N GLN A 340 -6.64 -5.61 28.62
CA GLN A 340 -6.57 -4.16 28.75
C GLN A 340 -6.06 -3.51 27.46
N SER A 341 -5.03 -4.10 26.84
CA SER A 341 -4.51 -3.64 25.54
C SER A 341 -5.57 -3.72 24.44
N TRP A 342 -6.37 -4.79 24.44
CA TRP A 342 -7.50 -4.94 23.53
C TRP A 342 -8.58 -3.88 23.76
N GLU A 343 -9.00 -3.66 24.98
CA GLU A 343 -10.04 -2.67 25.32
C GLU A 343 -9.62 -1.26 24.88
N ILE A 344 -8.37 -0.88 25.12
CA ILE A 344 -7.82 0.41 24.68
C ILE A 344 -7.79 0.48 23.13
N PHE A 345 -7.30 -0.55 22.47
CA PHE A 345 -7.23 -0.60 21.01
C PHE A 345 -8.62 -0.54 20.37
N ASP A 346 -9.58 -1.31 20.88
CA ASP A 346 -10.96 -1.29 20.40
C ASP A 346 -11.60 0.10 20.59
N ALA A 347 -11.44 0.70 21.77
CA ALA A 347 -12.02 2.00 22.07
C ALA A 347 -11.40 3.15 21.25
N MET A 348 -10.08 3.16 21.07
CA MET A 348 -9.36 4.29 20.47
C MET A 348 -9.16 4.14 18.96
N VAL A 349 -9.19 2.91 18.42
CA VAL A 349 -8.89 2.64 17.00
C VAL A 349 -10.07 1.97 16.31
N ILE A 350 -10.51 0.81 16.79
CA ILE A 350 -11.47 -0.01 16.05
C ILE A 350 -12.87 0.63 16.01
N LYS A 351 -13.39 1.07 17.15
CA LYS A 351 -14.73 1.70 17.22
C LYS A 351 -14.86 2.98 16.39
N PRO A 352 -13.90 3.94 16.44
CA PRO A 352 -13.96 5.13 15.59
C PRO A 352 -13.92 4.81 14.10
N GLU A 353 -13.04 3.87 13.68
CA GLU A 353 -12.95 3.44 12.29
C GLU A 353 -14.24 2.75 11.81
N ARG A 354 -14.77 1.83 12.64
CA ARG A 354 -16.04 1.18 12.38
C ARG A 354 -17.17 2.19 12.24
N LYS A 355 -17.21 3.18 13.14
CA LYS A 355 -18.23 4.22 13.11
C LYS A 355 -18.21 4.99 11.78
N LEU A 356 -17.03 5.37 11.29
CA LEU A 356 -16.88 6.12 10.03
C LEU A 356 -17.53 5.37 8.87
N VAL A 357 -17.20 4.10 8.67
CA VAL A 357 -17.75 3.29 7.58
C VAL A 357 -19.22 2.96 7.81
N LEU A 358 -19.57 2.56 9.03
CA LEU A 358 -20.94 2.17 9.37
C LEU A 358 -21.94 3.33 9.23
N ASP A 359 -21.56 4.55 9.56
CA ASP A 359 -22.44 5.72 9.42
C ASP A 359 -22.80 5.99 7.95
N ALA A 360 -21.88 5.77 7.00
CA ALA A 360 -22.17 5.85 5.57
C ALA A 360 -23.17 4.76 5.12
N PHE A 361 -23.02 3.54 5.60
CA PHE A 361 -24.00 2.47 5.34
C PHE A 361 -25.36 2.78 5.96
N LYS A 362 -25.41 3.32 7.17
CA LYS A 362 -26.66 3.72 7.82
C LYS A 362 -27.44 4.75 7.01
N GLN A 363 -26.76 5.77 6.46
CA GLN A 363 -27.39 6.79 5.61
C GLN A 363 -28.12 6.16 4.41
N VAL A 364 -27.50 5.14 3.81
CA VAL A 364 -28.08 4.41 2.67
C VAL A 364 -29.21 3.48 3.11
N LEU A 365 -29.02 2.72 4.20
CA LEU A 365 -29.99 1.75 4.67
C LEU A 365 -31.29 2.38 5.20
N VAL A 366 -31.21 3.59 5.74
CA VAL A 366 -32.38 4.39 6.17
C VAL A 366 -33.33 4.62 5.00
N TYR A 367 -32.86 4.76 3.77
CA TYR A 367 -33.71 4.92 2.59
C TYR A 367 -34.66 3.72 2.39
N ASN A 368 -34.21 2.52 2.75
CA ASN A 368 -35.03 1.32 2.74
C ASN A 368 -35.78 1.08 4.08
N GLY A 369 -35.84 2.07 4.97
CA GLY A 369 -36.54 1.99 6.24
C GLY A 369 -35.77 1.28 7.36
N VAL A 370 -34.47 0.98 7.16
CA VAL A 370 -33.64 0.33 8.16
C VAL A 370 -32.87 1.38 8.96
N SER A 371 -33.38 1.73 10.15
CA SER A 371 -32.84 2.84 10.96
C SER A 371 -31.83 2.37 12.03
N ARG A 372 -31.89 1.10 12.45
CA ARG A 372 -31.09 0.57 13.55
C ARG A 372 -30.21 -0.57 13.10
N VAL A 373 -28.96 -0.22 12.83
CA VAL A 373 -27.93 -1.14 12.37
C VAL A 373 -26.69 -1.00 13.24
N SER A 374 -26.12 -2.12 13.61
CA SER A 374 -24.83 -2.20 14.28
C SER A 374 -24.00 -3.34 13.69
N ILE A 375 -22.74 -3.41 14.06
CA ILE A 375 -21.84 -4.50 13.70
C ILE A 375 -21.60 -5.34 14.94
N GLU A 376 -21.74 -6.66 14.81
CA GLU A 376 -21.36 -7.59 15.86
C GLU A 376 -19.84 -7.57 16.06
N PRO A 377 -19.33 -7.15 17.24
CA PRO A 377 -17.90 -7.06 17.46
C PRO A 377 -17.28 -8.44 17.60
N ILE A 378 -16.13 -8.67 16.97
CA ILE A 378 -15.28 -9.80 17.31
C ILE A 378 -14.49 -9.45 18.56
N VAL A 379 -14.63 -10.24 19.62
CA VAL A 379 -13.85 -10.14 20.83
C VAL A 379 -12.80 -11.25 20.79
N PRO A 380 -11.51 -10.94 20.56
CA PRO A 380 -10.46 -11.95 20.39
C PRO A 380 -10.23 -12.81 21.64
N ILE A 381 -10.60 -12.28 22.81
CA ILE A 381 -10.37 -12.91 24.10
C ILE A 381 -11.70 -12.96 24.85
N LYS A 382 -12.27 -14.15 24.95
CA LYS A 382 -13.38 -14.40 25.89
C LYS A 382 -12.76 -14.81 27.23
N ILE A 383 -12.78 -13.92 28.21
CA ILE A 383 -12.56 -14.33 29.58
C ILE A 383 -13.84 -15.03 30.06
N ILE A 384 -13.76 -16.34 30.19
CA ILE A 384 -14.78 -17.08 30.94
C ILE A 384 -14.61 -16.62 32.39
N GLN A 385 -15.46 -15.70 32.84
CA GLN A 385 -15.59 -15.41 34.24
C GLN A 385 -16.10 -16.72 34.92
N GLN A 386 -15.22 -17.38 35.65
CA GLN A 386 -15.58 -18.47 36.55
C GLN A 386 -16.23 -17.89 37.80
#